data_9e30fe4df732aae646a3f2872c4a00cb
#
_entry.id   9e30fe4df732aae646a3f2872c4a00cb
#
_cell.length_a   1.000
_cell.length_b   1.000
_cell.length_c   1.000
_cell.angle_alpha   90.00
_cell.angle_beta   90.00
_cell.angle_gamma   90.00
#
_symmetry.space_group_name_H-M   'P 1'
#
loop_
_entity.id
_entity.type
_entity.pdbx_description
1 polymer ?
#
loop_
_entity_poly.entity_id
_entity_poly.type
_entity_poly.pdbx_seq_one_letter_code
_entity_poly.pdbx_strand_id
1 'polypeptide(L)'
;MISIDVIIPSYRLQSEYLIPIIQMDIPFETNVRFLIIADNPNEKIPEDFLSLVDNQKVILFSNKENKGAHKSRNVGLDNSKADWVLFIDDDVNPSKNLILTYAEAIIRNPNEIGFFGETIFPKPKNNFTRGLIACDILTFFFIADYYKELKWAPTSNVIIKNTEIGNIRFKEIFPKNGGGEDIDFFLQIYDKTKKELQCLNNAKVYHNWWYNGKRNYIRFIRWSYGDTLLHTIFPQFTYYNFPNVIESLTFGLFFSSFFCIYTKSIIPLIIIFLGIVIGEFLIEFIRMIMYKGLKMSVYAFEGTLVRASNDIGRLYMQTVRLKRIFGIFERFDHFCDRKHIKHQRIWAGIKFSSYIIITIIIYNFILKK
;
A
#
# COMPACT_ATOMS: atom_id res chain seq x y z
N MET A 1 32.42 11.76 -4.75
CA MET A 1 31.38 12.48 -3.95
C MET A 1 30.03 11.98 -4.42
N ILE A 2 29.16 11.52 -3.49
CA ILE A 2 27.79 11.05 -3.82
C ILE A 2 26.88 12.27 -3.81
N SER A 3 26.01 12.41 -4.82
CA SER A 3 24.97 13.44 -4.82
C SER A 3 23.57 12.80 -4.65
N ILE A 4 22.74 13.36 -3.76
CA ILE A 4 21.40 12.85 -3.42
C ILE A 4 20.40 14.01 -3.46
N ASP A 5 19.33 13.86 -4.21
CA ASP A 5 18.15 14.73 -4.13
C ASP A 5 17.05 13.98 -3.35
N VAL A 6 16.64 14.57 -2.24
CA VAL A 6 15.54 14.07 -1.40
C VAL A 6 14.25 14.72 -1.89
N ILE A 7 13.33 13.93 -2.46
CA ILE A 7 12.06 14.41 -3.00
C ILE A 7 10.95 14.18 -1.98
N ILE A 8 10.30 15.27 -1.55
CA ILE A 8 9.30 15.28 -0.49
C ILE A 8 8.01 15.94 -1.01
N PRO A 9 7.02 15.17 -1.49
CA PRO A 9 5.70 15.71 -1.78
C PRO A 9 5.01 16.06 -0.46
N SER A 10 4.56 17.29 -0.29
CA SER A 10 3.90 17.72 0.95
C SER A 10 2.57 18.40 0.69
N TYR A 11 1.50 17.80 1.20
CA TYR A 11 0.17 18.37 1.21
C TYR A 11 -0.15 19.10 2.54
N ARG A 12 0.39 18.58 3.64
CA ARG A 12 0.12 19.09 5.00
C ARG A 12 0.97 20.30 5.35
N LEU A 13 2.16 20.40 4.76
CA LEU A 13 3.14 21.49 5.00
C LEU A 13 3.44 21.72 6.50
N GLN A 14 3.53 20.64 7.28
CA GLN A 14 3.73 20.72 8.73
C GLN A 14 5.21 20.73 9.10
N SER A 15 5.67 21.79 9.77
CA SER A 15 7.07 21.94 10.21
C SER A 15 7.56 20.77 11.06
N GLU A 16 6.69 20.22 11.91
CA GLU A 16 7.02 19.11 12.81
C GLU A 16 7.52 17.85 12.08
N TYR A 17 7.16 17.69 10.80
CA TYR A 17 7.64 16.60 9.94
C TYR A 17 8.72 17.06 8.97
N LEU A 18 8.56 18.22 8.35
CA LEU A 18 9.49 18.70 7.32
C LEU A 18 10.87 19.06 7.92
N ILE A 19 10.90 19.69 9.10
CA ILE A 19 12.16 20.10 9.73
C ILE A 19 13.05 18.90 10.08
N PRO A 20 12.57 17.82 10.73
CA PRO A 20 13.38 16.64 10.97
C PRO A 20 13.96 15.99 9.70
N ILE A 21 13.23 16.05 8.56
CA ILE A 21 13.74 15.51 7.30
C ILE A 21 14.92 16.32 6.79
N ILE A 22 14.84 17.65 6.78
CA ILE A 22 15.93 18.52 6.27
C ILE A 22 17.11 18.65 7.25
N GLN A 23 16.94 18.19 8.50
CA GLN A 23 17.96 18.19 9.55
C GLN A 23 18.63 16.80 9.75
N MET A 24 18.44 15.86 8.82
CA MET A 24 19.20 14.61 8.85
C MET A 24 20.71 14.86 8.76
N ASP A 25 21.50 14.00 9.40
CA ASP A 25 22.95 14.07 9.34
C ASP A 25 23.46 13.78 7.92
N ILE A 26 24.24 14.70 7.37
CA ILE A 26 24.80 14.58 6.03
C ILE A 26 26.28 14.18 6.14
N PRO A 27 26.68 13.02 5.56
CA PRO A 27 28.08 12.61 5.54
C PRO A 27 28.97 13.62 4.78
N PHE A 28 30.21 13.78 5.21
CA PHE A 28 31.15 14.78 4.68
C PHE A 28 31.34 14.73 3.15
N GLU A 29 31.36 13.53 2.57
CA GLU A 29 31.56 13.34 1.11
C GLU A 29 30.24 13.22 0.33
N THR A 30 29.14 13.71 0.89
CA THR A 30 27.81 13.62 0.29
C THR A 30 27.23 15.01 0.06
N ASN A 31 26.79 15.30 -1.16
CA ASN A 31 26.04 16.51 -1.49
C ASN A 31 24.54 16.19 -1.49
N VAL A 32 23.77 16.85 -0.62
CA VAL A 32 22.33 16.57 -0.47
C VAL A 32 21.51 17.83 -0.69
N ARG A 33 20.47 17.72 -1.54
CA ARG A 33 19.43 18.72 -1.69
C ARG A 33 18.08 18.14 -1.29
N PHE A 34 17.26 18.96 -0.66
CA PHE A 34 15.88 18.62 -0.29
C PHE A 34 14.92 19.38 -1.21
N LEU A 35 14.22 18.65 -2.05
CA LEU A 35 13.23 19.16 -2.99
C LEU A 35 11.85 18.97 -2.38
N ILE A 36 11.29 20.01 -1.78
CA ILE A 36 9.97 19.98 -1.16
C ILE A 36 8.95 20.49 -2.18
N ILE A 37 7.91 19.69 -2.43
CA ILE A 37 6.86 20.05 -3.37
C ILE A 37 5.56 20.29 -2.60
N ALA A 38 5.25 21.56 -2.36
CA ALA A 38 4.01 22.00 -1.72
C ALA A 38 2.83 21.75 -2.66
N ASP A 39 1.97 20.78 -2.30
CA ASP A 39 0.86 20.33 -3.12
C ASP A 39 -0.52 20.80 -2.59
N ASN A 40 -0.53 21.78 -1.69
CA ASN A 40 -1.73 22.39 -1.16
C ASN A 40 -1.69 23.91 -1.33
N PRO A 41 -2.29 24.47 -2.40
CA PRO A 41 -2.25 25.91 -2.64
C PRO A 41 -3.07 26.73 -1.61
N ASN A 42 -3.92 26.08 -0.82
CA ASN A 42 -4.76 26.74 0.19
C ASN A 42 -4.11 26.75 1.59
N GLU A 43 -3.00 26.04 1.77
CA GLU A 43 -2.29 25.98 3.05
C GLU A 43 -1.11 26.96 3.03
N LYS A 44 -0.97 27.72 4.10
CA LYS A 44 0.21 28.57 4.28
C LYS A 44 1.40 27.71 4.67
N ILE A 45 2.52 27.96 4.01
CA ILE A 45 3.78 27.33 4.39
C ILE A 45 4.23 27.98 5.72
N PRO A 46 4.53 27.19 6.77
CA PRO A 46 4.92 27.73 8.06
C PRO A 46 6.18 28.60 7.97
N GLU A 47 6.21 29.71 8.70
CA GLU A 47 7.31 30.67 8.66
C GLU A 47 8.64 30.11 9.17
N ASP A 48 8.58 29.25 10.19
CA ASP A 48 9.75 28.55 10.73
C ASP A 48 10.38 27.61 9.68
N PHE A 49 9.57 26.96 8.84
CA PHE A 49 10.07 26.18 7.72
C PHE A 49 10.58 27.08 6.58
N LEU A 50 9.86 28.15 6.22
CA LEU A 50 10.27 29.06 5.16
C LEU A 50 11.64 29.69 5.43
N SER A 51 11.98 29.96 6.69
CA SER A 51 13.28 30.49 7.09
C SER A 51 14.45 29.56 6.79
N LEU A 52 14.19 28.25 6.55
CA LEU A 52 15.19 27.25 6.23
C LEU A 52 15.32 27.00 4.71
N VAL A 53 14.45 27.60 3.90
CA VAL A 53 14.50 27.53 2.43
C VAL A 53 15.56 28.50 1.91
N ASP A 54 16.64 27.94 1.35
CA ASP A 54 17.78 28.70 0.84
C ASP A 54 17.94 28.65 -0.69
N ASN A 55 17.08 27.92 -1.39
CA ASN A 55 17.10 27.66 -2.83
C ASN A 55 18.40 27.01 -3.35
N GLN A 56 19.22 26.50 -2.47
CA GLN A 56 20.44 25.77 -2.80
C GLN A 56 20.39 24.34 -2.25
N LYS A 57 20.26 24.21 -0.93
CA LYS A 57 20.17 22.94 -0.22
C LYS A 57 18.71 22.54 0.06
N VAL A 58 17.89 23.50 0.45
CA VAL A 58 16.45 23.33 0.70
C VAL A 58 15.68 24.14 -0.34
N ILE A 59 15.06 23.46 -1.28
CA ILE A 59 14.39 24.06 -2.43
C ILE A 59 12.90 23.76 -2.34
N LEU A 60 12.07 24.80 -2.43
CA LEU A 60 10.63 24.70 -2.34
C LEU A 60 9.99 24.98 -3.70
N PHE A 61 9.19 23.99 -4.16
CA PHE A 61 8.32 24.13 -5.32
C PHE A 61 6.87 24.18 -4.85
N SER A 62 6.04 25.01 -5.48
CA SER A 62 4.61 25.11 -5.15
C SER A 62 3.76 24.76 -6.35
N ASN A 63 2.86 23.77 -6.20
CA ASN A 63 1.85 23.46 -7.17
C ASN A 63 0.69 24.47 -7.09
N LYS A 64 0.18 24.91 -8.23
CA LYS A 64 -0.96 25.84 -8.31
C LYS A 64 -2.29 25.17 -7.92
N GLU A 65 -2.35 23.87 -7.89
CA GLU A 65 -3.48 23.02 -7.50
C GLU A 65 -2.99 21.74 -6.84
N ASN A 66 -3.84 21.07 -6.09
CA ASN A 66 -3.54 19.73 -5.57
C ASN A 66 -3.42 18.73 -6.74
N LYS A 67 -2.22 18.27 -7.02
CA LYS A 67 -1.90 17.29 -8.07
C LYS A 67 -1.85 15.86 -7.56
N GLY A 68 -1.71 15.66 -6.25
CA GLY A 68 -1.45 14.37 -5.60
C GLY A 68 0.04 14.02 -5.52
N ALA A 69 0.38 13.13 -4.59
CA ALA A 69 1.77 12.82 -4.26
C ALA A 69 2.59 12.33 -5.47
N HIS A 70 2.02 11.48 -6.32
CA HIS A 70 2.71 10.92 -7.48
C HIS A 70 3.10 12.00 -8.52
N LYS A 71 2.22 12.97 -8.82
CA LYS A 71 2.54 14.08 -9.73
C LYS A 71 3.51 15.07 -9.08
N SER A 72 3.42 15.26 -7.78
CA SER A 72 4.38 16.08 -7.03
C SER A 72 5.76 15.45 -7.03
N ARG A 73 5.88 14.11 -6.92
CA ARG A 73 7.16 13.41 -7.11
C ARG A 73 7.73 13.62 -8.51
N ASN A 74 6.89 13.69 -9.55
CA ASN A 74 7.33 14.02 -10.91
C ASN A 74 7.94 15.41 -11.00
N VAL A 75 7.36 16.41 -10.34
CA VAL A 75 7.96 17.77 -10.25
C VAL A 75 9.35 17.69 -9.61
N GLY A 76 9.51 16.91 -8.55
CA GLY A 76 10.81 16.67 -7.93
C GLY A 76 11.80 16.00 -8.88
N LEU A 77 11.37 14.95 -9.60
CA LEU A 77 12.19 14.24 -10.60
C LEU A 77 12.63 15.14 -11.75
N ASP A 78 11.75 16.02 -12.25
CA ASP A 78 12.05 16.96 -13.34
C ASP A 78 13.09 18.03 -12.94
N ASN A 79 13.22 18.29 -11.63
CA ASN A 79 14.18 19.24 -11.06
C ASN A 79 15.39 18.54 -10.40
N SER A 80 15.42 17.24 -10.37
CA SER A 80 16.54 16.46 -9.81
C SER A 80 17.76 16.53 -10.73
N LYS A 81 18.93 16.77 -10.12
CA LYS A 81 20.24 16.82 -10.79
C LYS A 81 21.27 15.91 -10.15
N ALA A 82 20.90 15.23 -9.07
CA ALA A 82 21.77 14.35 -8.32
C ALA A 82 21.90 12.96 -8.97
N ASP A 83 22.94 12.23 -8.61
CA ASP A 83 23.14 10.84 -9.05
C ASP A 83 22.10 9.90 -8.49
N TRP A 84 21.56 10.23 -7.29
CA TRP A 84 20.59 9.43 -6.57
C TRP A 84 19.40 10.26 -6.16
N VAL A 85 18.21 9.64 -6.20
CA VAL A 85 16.94 10.22 -5.74
C VAL A 85 16.45 9.42 -4.54
N LEU A 86 16.24 10.09 -3.41
CA LEU A 86 15.61 9.53 -2.22
C LEU A 86 14.17 10.05 -2.12
N PHE A 87 13.19 9.14 -2.20
CA PHE A 87 11.80 9.48 -1.92
C PHE A 87 11.51 9.31 -0.43
N ILE A 88 10.91 10.33 0.17
CA ILE A 88 10.42 10.34 1.55
C ILE A 88 9.05 11.03 1.57
N ASP A 89 8.09 10.46 2.32
CA ASP A 89 6.79 11.11 2.53
C ASP A 89 6.87 12.22 3.60
N ASP A 90 5.94 13.19 3.55
CA ASP A 90 5.89 14.35 4.47
C ASP A 90 5.30 14.04 5.85
N ASP A 91 5.01 12.79 6.17
CA ASP A 91 4.43 12.36 7.45
C ASP A 91 5.27 11.28 8.16
N VAL A 92 6.53 11.17 7.78
CA VAL A 92 7.49 10.29 8.43
C VAL A 92 8.56 11.09 9.18
N ASN A 93 9.11 10.48 10.23
CA ASN A 93 10.26 11.00 10.95
C ASN A 93 11.47 10.09 10.65
N PRO A 94 12.45 10.51 9.83
CA PRO A 94 13.60 9.68 9.51
C PRO A 94 14.54 9.53 10.70
N SER A 95 15.26 8.41 10.75
CA SER A 95 16.42 8.32 11.64
C SER A 95 17.48 9.36 11.21
N LYS A 96 18.16 9.98 12.17
CA LYS A 96 19.14 11.03 11.86
C LYS A 96 20.22 10.56 10.89
N ASN A 97 20.64 9.31 11.00
CA ASN A 97 21.66 8.69 10.15
C ASN A 97 21.14 8.06 8.86
N LEU A 98 19.89 8.35 8.43
CA LEU A 98 19.30 7.72 7.25
C LEU A 98 20.13 7.94 5.99
N ILE A 99 20.56 9.20 5.74
CA ILE A 99 21.40 9.54 4.58
C ILE A 99 22.75 8.84 4.65
N LEU A 100 23.39 8.79 5.84
CA LEU A 100 24.63 8.06 6.05
C LEU A 100 24.46 6.57 5.70
N THR A 101 23.38 5.96 6.18
CA THR A 101 23.08 4.54 5.92
C THR A 101 22.95 4.25 4.42
N TYR A 102 22.26 5.11 3.67
CA TYR A 102 22.16 4.97 2.22
C TYR A 102 23.48 5.24 1.50
N ALA A 103 24.23 6.27 1.90
CA ALA A 103 25.52 6.57 1.32
C ALA A 103 26.51 5.41 1.48
N GLU A 104 26.56 4.80 2.67
CA GLU A 104 27.38 3.60 2.89
C GLU A 104 26.94 2.41 2.03
N ALA A 105 25.63 2.18 1.87
CA ALA A 105 25.10 1.11 1.05
C ALA A 105 25.49 1.30 -0.43
N ILE A 106 25.40 2.54 -0.92
CA ILE A 106 25.81 2.93 -2.28
C ILE A 106 27.30 2.67 -2.51
N ILE A 107 28.17 3.08 -1.56
CA ILE A 107 29.61 2.88 -1.66
C ILE A 107 29.96 1.40 -1.67
N ARG A 108 29.34 0.60 -0.80
CA ARG A 108 29.60 -0.84 -0.73
C ARG A 108 29.08 -1.63 -1.93
N ASN A 109 28.00 -1.13 -2.58
CA ASN A 109 27.31 -1.82 -3.67
C ASN A 109 27.07 -0.89 -4.87
N PRO A 110 28.11 -0.42 -5.56
CA PRO A 110 28.01 0.62 -6.60
C PRO A 110 27.24 0.18 -7.86
N ASN A 111 27.06 -1.14 -8.05
CA ASN A 111 26.36 -1.71 -9.19
C ASN A 111 24.84 -1.87 -8.98
N GLU A 112 24.37 -1.63 -7.76
CA GLU A 112 22.95 -1.70 -7.46
C GLU A 112 22.20 -0.47 -7.98
N ILE A 113 20.93 -0.68 -8.35
CA ILE A 113 20.09 0.39 -8.90
C ILE A 113 19.42 1.21 -7.81
N GLY A 114 19.25 0.65 -6.60
CA GLY A 114 18.58 1.31 -5.50
C GLY A 114 18.44 0.43 -4.26
N PHE A 115 18.07 1.10 -3.18
CA PHE A 115 17.86 0.47 -1.88
C PHE A 115 16.57 0.98 -1.28
N PHE A 116 15.83 0.11 -0.56
CA PHE A 116 14.72 0.59 0.22
C PHE A 116 14.83 0.15 1.67
N GLY A 117 14.39 1.04 2.56
CA GLY A 117 14.44 0.85 3.99
C GLY A 117 13.10 0.52 4.60
N GLU A 118 13.07 0.43 5.91
CA GLU A 118 11.87 0.18 6.68
C GLU A 118 11.11 1.46 7.01
N THR A 119 9.79 1.36 6.99
CA THR A 119 8.87 2.34 7.57
C THR A 119 8.22 1.74 8.80
N ILE A 120 8.62 2.19 9.97
CA ILE A 120 8.24 1.64 11.26
C ILE A 120 7.03 2.38 11.82
N PHE A 121 5.97 1.64 12.14
CA PHE A 121 4.81 2.17 12.87
C PHE A 121 5.00 2.02 14.38
N PRO A 122 4.47 2.97 15.19
CA PRO A 122 4.55 2.87 16.64
C PRO A 122 3.69 1.71 17.17
N LYS A 123 3.85 1.39 18.44
CA LYS A 123 3.01 0.36 19.09
C LYS A 123 1.53 0.61 18.82
N PRO A 124 0.74 -0.45 18.55
CA PRO A 124 -0.69 -0.29 18.27
C PRO A 124 -1.43 0.42 19.41
N LYS A 125 -2.28 1.39 19.05
CA LYS A 125 -3.03 2.20 20.03
C LYS A 125 -4.37 1.57 20.43
N ASN A 126 -4.98 0.81 19.52
CA ASN A 126 -6.35 0.27 19.69
C ASN A 126 -6.54 -0.99 18.82
N ASN A 127 -7.76 -1.56 18.84
CA ASN A 127 -8.07 -2.77 18.08
C ASN A 127 -7.94 -2.57 16.56
N PHE A 128 -8.26 -1.39 16.04
CA PHE A 128 -8.09 -1.10 14.62
C PHE A 128 -6.63 -1.17 14.18
N THR A 129 -5.73 -0.49 14.90
CA THR A 129 -4.29 -0.51 14.58
C THR A 129 -3.67 -1.89 14.79
N ARG A 130 -4.16 -2.69 15.75
CA ARG A 130 -3.79 -4.11 15.87
C ARG A 130 -4.30 -4.94 14.71
N GLY A 131 -5.53 -4.67 14.24
CA GLY A 131 -6.12 -5.28 13.06
C GLY A 131 -5.31 -5.02 11.79
N LEU A 132 -4.79 -3.80 11.58
CA LEU A 132 -3.92 -3.45 10.45
C LEU A 132 -2.64 -4.31 10.43
N ILE A 133 -2.00 -4.51 11.59
CA ILE A 133 -0.83 -5.39 11.70
C ILE A 133 -1.24 -6.86 11.49
N ALA A 134 -2.37 -7.26 12.07
CA ALA A 134 -2.82 -8.65 12.03
C ALA A 134 -3.19 -9.10 10.61
N CYS A 135 -3.76 -8.21 9.77
CA CYS A 135 -4.18 -8.54 8.41
C CYS A 135 -3.08 -8.37 7.34
N ASP A 136 -1.84 -8.08 7.72
CA ASP A 136 -0.69 -7.95 6.81
C ASP A 136 -0.81 -6.84 5.74
N ILE A 137 -1.72 -5.88 5.90
CA ILE A 137 -1.88 -4.79 4.92
C ILE A 137 -0.71 -3.79 4.93
N LEU A 138 0.09 -3.83 6.00
CA LEU A 138 1.27 -2.99 6.18
C LEU A 138 2.58 -3.69 5.82
N THR A 139 2.53 -4.93 5.31
CA THR A 139 3.73 -5.77 5.12
C THR A 139 4.83 -5.07 4.34
N PHE A 140 4.52 -4.37 3.26
CA PHE A 140 5.52 -3.72 2.42
C PHE A 140 6.25 -2.54 3.08
N PHE A 141 5.75 -2.01 4.18
CA PHE A 141 6.44 -0.97 4.94
C PHE A 141 7.61 -1.49 5.78
N PHE A 142 7.59 -2.77 6.17
CA PHE A 142 8.63 -3.42 6.98
C PHE A 142 9.17 -4.72 6.37
N ILE A 143 8.97 -4.90 5.07
CA ILE A 143 9.35 -6.13 4.36
C ILE A 143 10.86 -6.30 4.25
N ALA A 144 11.65 -5.24 4.41
CA ALA A 144 13.10 -5.27 4.36
C ALA A 144 13.75 -6.17 5.45
N ASP A 145 13.01 -6.51 6.51
CA ASP A 145 13.42 -7.49 7.50
C ASP A 145 13.38 -8.94 6.99
N TYR A 146 12.57 -9.22 5.96
CA TYR A 146 12.24 -10.58 5.52
C TYR A 146 12.76 -10.93 4.13
N TYR A 147 13.03 -9.91 3.30
CA TYR A 147 13.45 -10.08 1.92
C TYR A 147 14.79 -9.39 1.69
N LYS A 148 15.59 -9.91 0.75
CA LYS A 148 16.86 -9.31 0.35
C LYS A 148 16.69 -8.29 -0.76
N GLU A 149 15.74 -8.53 -1.65
CA GLU A 149 15.49 -7.71 -2.83
C GLU A 149 14.02 -7.80 -3.26
N LEU A 150 13.52 -6.75 -3.88
CA LEU A 150 12.15 -6.65 -4.41
C LEU A 150 12.10 -5.81 -5.68
N LYS A 151 11.10 -6.08 -6.52
CA LYS A 151 10.87 -5.35 -7.78
C LYS A 151 10.31 -3.95 -7.58
N TRP A 152 9.72 -3.66 -6.43
CA TRP A 152 9.15 -2.36 -6.10
C TRP A 152 9.20 -2.10 -4.59
N ALA A 153 9.09 -0.84 -4.20
CA ALA A 153 9.05 -0.42 -2.81
C ALA A 153 8.07 0.75 -2.60
N PRO A 154 7.52 0.93 -1.38
CA PRO A 154 6.80 2.15 -1.03
C PRO A 154 7.70 3.37 -1.11
N THR A 155 7.18 4.46 -1.67
CA THR A 155 7.93 5.73 -1.81
C THR A 155 8.13 6.50 -0.51
N SER A 156 7.71 5.93 0.61
CA SER A 156 7.94 6.52 1.93
C SER A 156 9.39 6.46 2.41
N ASN A 157 10.22 5.54 1.86
CA ASN A 157 11.63 5.37 2.25
C ASN A 157 12.41 4.53 1.22
N VAL A 158 12.74 5.10 0.08
CA VAL A 158 13.46 4.39 -0.99
C VAL A 158 14.39 5.32 -1.74
N ILE A 159 15.64 4.87 -1.97
CA ILE A 159 16.63 5.58 -2.79
C ILE A 159 16.91 4.81 -4.07
N ILE A 160 17.01 5.52 -5.19
CA ILE A 160 17.24 4.93 -6.49
C ILE A 160 18.19 5.79 -7.33
N LYS A 161 19.00 5.14 -8.16
CA LYS A 161 19.93 5.78 -9.08
C LYS A 161 19.17 6.57 -10.14
N ASN A 162 19.47 7.86 -10.28
CA ASN A 162 18.72 8.76 -11.16
C ASN A 162 18.84 8.37 -12.65
N THR A 163 20.00 7.85 -13.05
CA THR A 163 20.21 7.36 -14.42
C THR A 163 19.32 6.16 -14.76
N GLU A 164 18.94 5.35 -13.78
CA GLU A 164 18.03 4.23 -13.99
C GLU A 164 16.56 4.70 -14.10
N ILE A 165 16.20 5.76 -13.41
CA ILE A 165 14.91 6.43 -13.60
C ILE A 165 14.83 7.00 -15.02
N GLY A 166 15.80 7.83 -15.43
CA GLY A 166 15.78 8.48 -16.73
C GLY A 166 14.48 9.27 -16.96
N ASN A 167 13.78 8.93 -18.04
CA ASN A 167 12.52 9.57 -18.42
C ASN A 167 11.27 8.91 -17.83
N ILE A 168 11.42 7.88 -16.96
CA ILE A 168 10.30 7.22 -16.32
C ILE A 168 9.67 8.19 -15.32
N ARG A 169 8.33 8.27 -15.32
CA ARG A 169 7.55 9.14 -14.44
C ARG A 169 6.36 8.36 -13.86
N PHE A 170 5.90 8.79 -12.70
CA PHE A 170 4.63 8.32 -12.14
C PHE A 170 3.48 8.66 -13.09
N LYS A 171 2.67 7.67 -13.45
CA LYS A 171 1.57 7.86 -14.40
C LYS A 171 0.40 8.63 -13.77
N GLU A 172 -0.20 9.52 -14.54
CA GLU A 172 -1.31 10.37 -14.10
C GLU A 172 -2.65 9.64 -13.95
N ILE A 173 -2.74 8.39 -14.42
CA ILE A 173 -3.97 7.59 -14.33
C ILE A 173 -4.29 7.15 -12.90
N PHE A 174 -3.29 7.15 -12.00
CA PHE A 174 -3.46 6.75 -10.62
C PHE A 174 -4.19 7.82 -9.80
N PRO A 175 -4.96 7.40 -8.77
CA PRO A 175 -5.69 8.34 -7.92
C PRO A 175 -4.74 9.24 -7.10
N LYS A 176 -5.15 10.51 -6.89
CA LYS A 176 -4.39 11.47 -6.07
C LYS A 176 -4.13 10.99 -4.63
N ASN A 177 -4.98 10.11 -4.12
CA ASN A 177 -4.92 9.60 -2.74
C ASN A 177 -4.02 8.37 -2.57
N GLY A 178 -3.25 8.01 -3.60
CA GLY A 178 -2.34 6.87 -3.61
C GLY A 178 -3.02 5.54 -3.96
N GLY A 179 -2.19 4.53 -4.14
CA GLY A 179 -2.52 3.15 -4.48
C GLY A 179 -2.03 2.75 -5.87
N GLY A 180 -1.06 1.84 -5.93
CA GLY A 180 -0.54 1.25 -7.16
C GLY A 180 0.48 2.08 -7.94
N GLU A 181 0.59 3.40 -7.71
CA GLU A 181 1.51 4.28 -8.44
C GLU A 181 2.99 3.95 -8.19
N ASP A 182 3.33 3.57 -6.95
CA ASP A 182 4.68 3.14 -6.56
C ASP A 182 5.05 1.86 -7.30
N ILE A 183 4.13 0.90 -7.28
CA ILE A 183 4.30 -0.40 -7.96
C ILE A 183 4.52 -0.18 -9.45
N ASP A 184 3.67 0.62 -10.10
CA ASP A 184 3.82 0.93 -11.53
C ASP A 184 5.17 1.60 -11.82
N PHE A 185 5.56 2.59 -11.03
CA PHE A 185 6.81 3.33 -11.23
C PHE A 185 8.03 2.40 -11.15
N PHE A 186 8.16 1.61 -10.11
CA PHE A 186 9.30 0.71 -9.95
C PHE A 186 9.27 -0.48 -10.89
N LEU A 187 8.10 -1.00 -11.26
CA LEU A 187 8.02 -2.05 -12.28
C LEU A 187 8.41 -1.57 -13.67
N GLN A 188 8.19 -0.31 -14.03
CA GLN A 188 8.73 0.26 -15.27
C GLN A 188 10.27 0.29 -15.24
N ILE A 189 10.87 0.63 -14.09
CA ILE A 189 12.33 0.60 -13.91
C ILE A 189 12.86 -0.84 -13.96
N TYR A 190 12.18 -1.77 -13.28
CA TYR A 190 12.51 -3.18 -13.34
C TYR A 190 12.41 -3.73 -14.77
N ASP A 191 11.40 -3.36 -15.54
CA ASP A 191 11.27 -3.80 -16.94
C ASP A 191 12.40 -3.29 -17.84
N LYS A 192 12.90 -2.09 -17.56
CA LYS A 192 14.04 -1.49 -18.24
C LYS A 192 15.38 -2.15 -17.84
N THR A 193 15.61 -2.34 -16.55
CA THR A 193 16.92 -2.71 -15.99
C THR A 193 17.09 -4.21 -15.75
N LYS A 194 15.98 -4.92 -15.51
CA LYS A 194 15.90 -6.31 -15.02
C LYS A 194 16.59 -6.51 -13.67
N LYS A 195 16.80 -5.43 -12.92
CA LYS A 195 17.38 -5.44 -11.57
C LYS A 195 16.33 -5.10 -10.53
N GLU A 196 16.45 -5.70 -9.35
CA GLU A 196 15.60 -5.47 -8.20
C GLU A 196 16.22 -4.45 -7.23
N LEU A 197 15.42 -3.86 -6.35
CA LEU A 197 15.87 -2.98 -5.28
C LEU A 197 16.37 -3.82 -4.12
N GLN A 198 17.52 -3.46 -3.54
CA GLN A 198 18.06 -4.14 -2.37
C GLN A 198 17.36 -3.68 -1.08
N CYS A 199 16.97 -4.62 -0.24
CA CYS A 199 16.38 -4.32 1.06
C CYS A 199 17.47 -3.92 2.06
N LEU A 200 17.23 -2.84 2.81
CA LEU A 200 18.16 -2.27 3.77
C LEU A 200 17.45 -2.01 5.10
N ASN A 201 17.39 -3.02 5.96
CA ASN A 201 16.60 -2.98 7.20
C ASN A 201 17.12 -2.00 8.27
N ASN A 202 18.34 -1.47 8.12
CA ASN A 202 18.90 -0.43 9.01
C ASN A 202 18.59 1.00 8.52
N ALA A 203 18.07 1.20 7.30
CA ALA A 203 17.60 2.48 6.81
C ALA A 203 16.15 2.70 7.27
N LYS A 204 15.95 3.47 8.34
CA LYS A 204 14.68 3.52 9.06
C LYS A 204 14.02 4.88 9.01
N VAL A 205 12.71 4.89 8.75
CA VAL A 205 11.82 6.03 9.00
C VAL A 205 10.69 5.60 9.93
N TYR A 206 10.18 6.54 10.72
CA TYR A 206 9.11 6.29 11.68
C TYR A 206 7.85 7.01 11.23
N HIS A 207 6.77 6.28 11.03
CA HIS A 207 5.50 6.80 10.56
C HIS A 207 4.47 6.79 11.69
N ASN A 208 3.80 7.90 11.94
CA ASN A 208 2.69 7.93 12.89
C ASN A 208 1.49 7.16 12.35
N TRP A 209 0.63 6.64 13.26
CA TRP A 209 -0.64 6.05 12.81
C TRP A 209 -1.49 7.09 12.09
N TRP A 210 -1.91 6.78 10.88
CA TRP A 210 -2.83 7.63 10.12
C TRP A 210 -4.04 8.02 10.97
N TYR A 211 -4.44 9.29 10.91
CA TYR A 211 -5.54 9.83 11.73
C TYR A 211 -5.41 9.50 13.22
N ASN A 212 -4.19 9.44 13.72
CA ASN A 212 -3.87 9.08 15.11
C ASN A 212 -4.43 7.68 15.51
N GLY A 213 -4.56 6.77 14.57
CA GLY A 213 -5.07 5.41 14.78
C GLY A 213 -6.60 5.31 14.82
N LYS A 214 -7.35 6.36 14.48
CA LYS A 214 -8.81 6.29 14.33
C LYS A 214 -9.19 5.40 13.15
N ARG A 215 -10.31 4.68 13.26
CA ARG A 215 -10.85 3.84 12.19
C ARG A 215 -11.07 4.66 10.92
N ASN A 216 -10.50 4.20 9.81
CA ASN A 216 -10.68 4.80 8.49
C ASN A 216 -10.64 3.72 7.39
N TYR A 217 -11.75 3.05 7.17
CA TYR A 217 -11.88 2.02 6.13
C TYR A 217 -11.88 2.62 4.71
N ILE A 218 -12.28 3.89 4.55
CA ILE A 218 -12.32 4.58 3.26
C ILE A 218 -10.93 4.69 2.63
N ARG A 219 -9.86 4.78 3.45
CA ARG A 219 -8.47 4.76 2.96
C ARG A 219 -8.20 3.52 2.12
N PHE A 220 -8.59 2.34 2.62
CA PHE A 220 -8.32 1.06 1.96
C PHE A 220 -9.18 0.85 0.71
N ILE A 221 -10.42 1.38 0.72
CA ILE A 221 -11.25 1.46 -0.50
C ILE A 221 -10.53 2.29 -1.57
N ARG A 222 -9.96 3.44 -1.20
CA ARG A 222 -9.26 4.33 -2.15
C ARG A 222 -7.95 3.73 -2.65
N TRP A 223 -7.17 3.07 -1.81
CA TRP A 223 -5.94 2.40 -2.22
C TRP A 223 -6.21 1.34 -3.29
N SER A 224 -7.27 0.54 -3.10
CA SER A 224 -7.61 -0.49 -4.06
C SER A 224 -8.05 0.05 -5.44
N TYR A 225 -8.40 1.33 -5.55
CA TYR A 225 -8.71 1.93 -6.86
C TYR A 225 -7.48 1.93 -7.77
N GLY A 226 -6.34 2.36 -7.26
CA GLY A 226 -5.10 2.35 -8.02
C GLY A 226 -4.54 0.94 -8.21
N ASP A 227 -4.53 0.11 -7.14
CA ASP A 227 -4.10 -1.29 -7.24
C ASP A 227 -4.85 -2.05 -8.33
N THR A 228 -6.14 -1.75 -8.52
CA THR A 228 -6.94 -2.41 -9.56
C THR A 228 -6.50 -2.05 -10.98
N LEU A 229 -5.91 -0.86 -11.20
CA LEU A 229 -5.36 -0.49 -12.50
C LEU A 229 -4.17 -1.38 -12.89
N LEU A 230 -3.41 -1.87 -11.90
CA LEU A 230 -2.26 -2.75 -12.13
C LEU A 230 -2.66 -4.05 -12.86
N HIS A 231 -3.89 -4.54 -12.68
CA HIS A 231 -4.38 -5.73 -13.37
C HIS A 231 -4.38 -5.58 -14.90
N THR A 232 -4.57 -4.35 -15.38
CA THR A 232 -4.55 -4.05 -16.82
C THR A 232 -3.17 -3.68 -17.34
N ILE A 233 -2.35 -3.06 -16.49
CA ILE A 233 -1.01 -2.60 -16.85
C ILE A 233 -0.02 -3.75 -16.86
N PHE A 234 -0.13 -4.66 -15.88
CA PHE A 234 0.78 -5.79 -15.69
C PHE A 234 0.03 -7.13 -15.65
N PRO A 235 -0.53 -7.59 -16.78
CA PRO A 235 -1.26 -8.84 -16.84
C PRO A 235 -0.41 -10.06 -16.45
N GLN A 236 0.92 -9.99 -16.63
CA GLN A 236 1.86 -11.05 -16.25
C GLN A 236 1.90 -11.31 -14.72
N PHE A 237 1.55 -10.32 -13.89
CA PHE A 237 1.46 -10.43 -12.44
C PHE A 237 0.00 -10.55 -11.95
N THR A 238 -0.94 -10.70 -12.86
CA THR A 238 -2.36 -10.88 -12.56
C THR A 238 -2.73 -12.36 -12.61
N TYR A 239 -3.59 -12.80 -11.70
CA TYR A 239 -4.06 -14.18 -11.63
C TYR A 239 -5.52 -14.25 -11.16
N TYR A 240 -6.23 -15.31 -11.55
CA TYR A 240 -7.58 -15.58 -11.06
C TYR A 240 -7.56 -16.30 -9.72
N ASN A 241 -8.50 -15.92 -8.84
CA ASN A 241 -8.66 -16.53 -7.52
C ASN A 241 -10.15 -16.86 -7.24
N PHE A 242 -10.40 -17.61 -6.17
CA PHE A 242 -11.76 -17.83 -5.67
C PHE A 242 -12.40 -16.50 -5.23
N PRO A 243 -13.75 -16.43 -5.29
CA PRO A 243 -14.48 -15.25 -4.81
C PRO A 243 -14.12 -14.93 -3.34
N ASN A 244 -13.85 -13.67 -3.06
CA ASN A 244 -13.70 -13.19 -1.70
C ASN A 244 -15.07 -12.93 -1.04
N VAL A 245 -15.07 -12.46 0.21
CA VAL A 245 -16.29 -12.22 0.97
C VAL A 245 -17.22 -11.21 0.28
N ILE A 246 -16.70 -10.12 -0.28
CA ILE A 246 -17.51 -9.08 -0.93
C ILE A 246 -18.13 -9.59 -2.23
N GLU A 247 -17.36 -10.29 -3.05
CA GLU A 247 -17.85 -10.92 -4.27
C GLU A 247 -18.88 -12.00 -3.95
N SER A 248 -18.59 -12.84 -2.95
CA SER A 248 -19.50 -13.90 -2.51
C SER A 248 -20.82 -13.34 -1.96
N LEU A 249 -20.78 -12.25 -1.19
CA LEU A 249 -21.97 -11.53 -0.74
C LEU A 249 -22.75 -10.94 -1.92
N THR A 250 -22.06 -10.27 -2.85
CA THR A 250 -22.70 -9.65 -4.01
C THR A 250 -23.46 -10.69 -4.85
N PHE A 251 -22.80 -11.78 -5.23
CA PHE A 251 -23.43 -12.83 -6.03
C PHE A 251 -24.42 -13.66 -5.23
N GLY A 252 -24.06 -14.03 -3.99
CA GLY A 252 -24.91 -14.83 -3.12
C GLY A 252 -26.24 -14.13 -2.81
N LEU A 253 -26.19 -12.84 -2.48
CA LEU A 253 -27.41 -12.06 -2.22
C LEU A 253 -28.21 -11.82 -3.51
N PHE A 254 -27.54 -11.57 -4.63
CA PHE A 254 -28.20 -11.44 -5.92
C PHE A 254 -29.00 -12.69 -6.28
N PHE A 255 -28.35 -13.85 -6.28
CA PHE A 255 -29.03 -15.10 -6.63
C PHE A 255 -30.08 -15.50 -5.59
N SER A 256 -29.83 -15.29 -4.29
CA SER A 256 -30.81 -15.62 -3.26
C SER A 256 -32.09 -14.78 -3.33
N SER A 257 -32.01 -13.57 -3.93
CA SER A 257 -33.20 -12.73 -4.13
C SER A 257 -34.24 -13.40 -5.03
N PHE A 258 -33.82 -14.17 -6.05
CA PHE A 258 -34.74 -14.96 -6.88
C PHE A 258 -35.41 -16.08 -6.08
N PHE A 259 -34.66 -16.75 -5.18
CA PHE A 259 -35.25 -17.77 -4.29
C PHE A 259 -36.22 -17.14 -3.29
N CYS A 260 -35.94 -15.91 -2.81
CA CYS A 260 -36.88 -15.20 -1.94
C CYS A 260 -38.21 -14.90 -2.64
N ILE A 261 -38.16 -14.50 -3.92
CA ILE A 261 -39.38 -14.26 -4.73
C ILE A 261 -40.13 -15.58 -4.93
N TYR A 262 -39.44 -16.66 -5.30
CA TYR A 262 -40.03 -17.96 -5.54
C TYR A 262 -40.68 -18.57 -4.28
N THR A 263 -39.97 -18.51 -3.15
CA THR A 263 -40.46 -19.08 -1.86
C THR A 263 -41.35 -18.11 -1.08
N LYS A 264 -41.50 -16.87 -1.52
CA LYS A 264 -42.18 -15.78 -0.79
C LYS A 264 -41.63 -15.60 0.64
N SER A 265 -40.32 -15.83 0.82
CA SER A 265 -39.65 -15.80 2.12
C SER A 265 -38.29 -15.12 2.02
N ILE A 266 -37.91 -14.34 3.02
CA ILE A 266 -36.58 -13.71 3.16
C ILE A 266 -35.52 -14.69 3.71
N ILE A 267 -35.93 -15.86 4.18
CA ILE A 267 -35.06 -16.83 4.84
C ILE A 267 -33.83 -17.22 3.97
N PRO A 268 -33.95 -17.52 2.67
CA PRO A 268 -32.80 -17.86 1.84
C PRO A 268 -31.70 -16.78 1.85
N LEU A 269 -32.07 -15.51 1.79
CA LEU A 269 -31.14 -14.38 1.81
C LEU A 269 -30.41 -14.31 3.18
N ILE A 270 -31.11 -14.48 4.28
CA ILE A 270 -30.53 -14.49 5.64
C ILE A 270 -29.55 -15.65 5.78
N ILE A 271 -29.91 -16.85 5.31
CA ILE A 271 -29.07 -18.06 5.42
C ILE A 271 -27.75 -17.83 4.65
N ILE A 272 -27.82 -17.37 3.42
CA ILE A 272 -26.64 -17.13 2.59
C ILE A 272 -25.76 -16.05 3.18
N PHE A 273 -26.35 -14.93 3.64
CA PHE A 273 -25.62 -13.85 4.29
C PHE A 273 -24.86 -14.36 5.53
N LEU A 274 -25.55 -15.05 6.43
CA LEU A 274 -24.95 -15.60 7.64
C LEU A 274 -23.88 -16.64 7.33
N GLY A 275 -24.10 -17.53 6.36
CA GLY A 275 -23.13 -18.54 5.96
C GLY A 275 -21.82 -17.93 5.47
N ILE A 276 -21.88 -16.91 4.64
CA ILE A 276 -20.70 -16.22 4.11
C ILE A 276 -19.98 -15.45 5.23
N VAL A 277 -20.70 -14.65 6.01
CA VAL A 277 -20.09 -13.82 7.06
C VAL A 277 -19.45 -14.69 8.16
N ILE A 278 -20.15 -15.69 8.65
CA ILE A 278 -19.61 -16.61 9.67
C ILE A 278 -18.40 -17.36 9.12
N GLY A 279 -18.50 -17.87 7.89
CA GLY A 279 -17.40 -18.58 7.24
C GLY A 279 -16.15 -17.73 7.09
N GLU A 280 -16.30 -16.46 6.68
CA GLU A 280 -15.17 -15.54 6.56
C GLU A 280 -14.47 -15.32 7.90
N PHE A 281 -15.23 -14.96 8.94
CA PHE A 281 -14.64 -14.70 10.26
C PHE A 281 -14.03 -15.96 10.89
N LEU A 282 -14.66 -17.10 10.75
CA LEU A 282 -14.16 -18.37 11.29
C LEU A 282 -12.80 -18.74 10.66
N ILE A 283 -12.71 -18.71 9.33
CA ILE A 283 -11.47 -19.08 8.64
C ILE A 283 -10.37 -18.04 8.88
N GLU A 284 -10.68 -16.73 8.91
CA GLU A 284 -9.68 -15.72 9.26
C GLU A 284 -9.20 -15.86 10.70
N PHE A 285 -10.08 -16.18 11.63
CA PHE A 285 -9.71 -16.45 13.03
C PHE A 285 -8.76 -17.65 13.13
N ILE A 286 -9.10 -18.78 12.46
CA ILE A 286 -8.25 -19.97 12.42
C ILE A 286 -6.89 -19.64 11.78
N ARG A 287 -6.89 -18.98 10.63
CA ARG A 287 -5.67 -18.59 9.92
C ARG A 287 -4.78 -17.73 10.80
N MET A 288 -5.35 -16.80 11.54
CA MET A 288 -4.61 -15.91 12.41
C MET A 288 -4.01 -16.66 13.61
N ILE A 289 -4.72 -17.65 14.18
CA ILE A 289 -4.15 -18.54 15.21
C ILE A 289 -2.92 -19.27 14.65
N MET A 290 -3.05 -19.84 13.45
CA MET A 290 -1.98 -20.64 12.85
C MET A 290 -0.70 -19.83 12.55
N TYR A 291 -0.84 -18.60 12.08
CA TYR A 291 0.32 -17.80 11.64
C TYR A 291 0.81 -16.77 12.65
N LYS A 292 -0.04 -16.29 13.54
CA LYS A 292 0.27 -15.19 14.47
C LYS A 292 -0.03 -15.50 15.95
N GLY A 293 -0.59 -16.67 16.20
CA GLY A 293 -0.94 -17.14 17.52
C GLY A 293 -2.25 -16.58 18.08
N LEU A 294 -2.73 -17.19 19.17
CA LEU A 294 -4.04 -16.92 19.77
C LEU A 294 -4.23 -15.45 20.19
N LYS A 295 -3.17 -14.78 20.68
CA LYS A 295 -3.25 -13.38 21.13
C LYS A 295 -3.61 -12.42 20.00
N MET A 296 -3.20 -12.71 18.77
CA MET A 296 -3.48 -11.86 17.61
C MET A 296 -4.82 -12.20 16.96
N SER A 297 -5.36 -13.40 17.15
CA SER A 297 -6.60 -13.85 16.52
C SER A 297 -7.85 -13.04 16.95
N VAL A 298 -7.83 -12.45 18.15
CA VAL A 298 -8.90 -11.56 18.63
C VAL A 298 -9.08 -10.30 17.75
N TYR A 299 -8.06 -9.96 16.95
CA TYR A 299 -8.10 -8.83 16.02
C TYR A 299 -8.50 -9.25 14.59
N ALA A 300 -8.84 -10.52 14.36
CA ALA A 300 -9.33 -11.03 13.07
C ALA A 300 -10.53 -10.21 12.56
N PHE A 301 -11.41 -9.81 13.46
CA PHE A 301 -12.58 -8.98 13.10
C PHE A 301 -12.17 -7.68 12.39
N GLU A 302 -11.33 -6.88 13.02
CA GLU A 302 -10.87 -5.60 12.43
C GLU A 302 -10.06 -5.83 11.16
N GLY A 303 -9.19 -6.85 11.12
CA GLY A 303 -8.42 -7.20 9.93
C GLY A 303 -9.31 -7.62 8.76
N THR A 304 -10.36 -8.39 9.03
CA THR A 304 -11.37 -8.78 8.01
C THR A 304 -12.08 -7.56 7.44
N LEU A 305 -12.51 -6.61 8.29
CA LEU A 305 -13.17 -5.38 7.83
C LEU A 305 -12.25 -4.51 6.95
N VAL A 306 -10.96 -4.43 7.30
CA VAL A 306 -9.97 -3.71 6.49
C VAL A 306 -9.82 -4.35 5.12
N ARG A 307 -9.68 -5.68 5.05
CA ARG A 307 -9.59 -6.42 3.77
C ARG A 307 -10.87 -6.31 2.96
N ALA A 308 -12.03 -6.46 3.59
CA ALA A 308 -13.33 -6.29 2.94
C ALA A 308 -13.47 -4.88 2.33
N SER A 309 -12.96 -3.84 3.02
CA SER A 309 -12.96 -2.47 2.50
C SER A 309 -12.10 -2.34 1.23
N ASN A 310 -10.94 -2.97 1.20
CA ASN A 310 -10.09 -3.04 0.00
C ASN A 310 -10.83 -3.78 -1.14
N ASP A 311 -11.46 -4.91 -0.83
CA ASP A 311 -12.23 -5.70 -1.79
C ASP A 311 -13.45 -4.95 -2.36
N ILE A 312 -14.13 -4.12 -1.57
CA ILE A 312 -15.21 -3.24 -2.05
C ILE A 312 -14.68 -2.27 -3.10
N GLY A 313 -13.56 -1.61 -2.82
CA GLY A 313 -12.98 -0.66 -3.77
C GLY A 313 -12.54 -1.34 -5.07
N ARG A 314 -11.95 -2.54 -4.99
CA ARG A 314 -11.55 -3.33 -6.14
C ARG A 314 -12.76 -3.76 -6.97
N LEU A 315 -13.81 -4.29 -6.35
CA LEU A 315 -15.04 -4.67 -7.04
C LEU A 315 -15.67 -3.47 -7.76
N TYR A 316 -15.77 -2.31 -7.09
CA TYR A 316 -16.26 -1.08 -7.69
C TYR A 316 -15.43 -0.66 -8.91
N MET A 317 -14.11 -0.68 -8.80
CA MET A 317 -13.24 -0.31 -9.92
C MET A 317 -13.39 -1.27 -11.09
N GLN A 318 -13.39 -2.58 -10.85
CA GLN A 318 -13.55 -3.59 -11.92
C GLN A 318 -14.90 -3.45 -12.65
N THR A 319 -15.99 -3.32 -11.89
CA THR A 319 -17.35 -3.36 -12.47
C THR A 319 -17.82 -2.02 -13.02
N VAL A 320 -17.66 -0.94 -12.24
CA VAL A 320 -18.25 0.37 -12.55
C VAL A 320 -17.30 1.23 -13.39
N ARG A 321 -16.02 1.31 -12.99
CA ARG A 321 -15.06 2.23 -13.64
C ARG A 321 -14.42 1.61 -14.87
N LEU A 322 -13.89 0.41 -14.75
CA LEU A 322 -13.21 -0.29 -15.86
C LEU A 322 -14.16 -1.10 -16.74
N LYS A 323 -15.39 -1.35 -16.27
CA LYS A 323 -16.41 -2.17 -16.96
C LYS A 323 -15.91 -3.57 -17.34
N ARG A 324 -15.01 -4.13 -16.52
CA ARG A 324 -14.40 -5.45 -16.72
C ARG A 324 -15.09 -6.51 -15.86
N ILE A 325 -16.31 -6.87 -16.20
CA ILE A 325 -17.10 -7.86 -15.43
C ILE A 325 -16.38 -9.20 -15.29
N PHE A 326 -15.69 -9.66 -16.32
CA PHE A 326 -14.91 -10.91 -16.27
C PHE A 326 -13.60 -10.78 -15.47
N GLY A 327 -13.15 -9.56 -15.15
CA GLY A 327 -11.99 -9.30 -14.31
C GLY A 327 -12.28 -9.30 -12.80
N ILE A 328 -13.52 -9.54 -12.38
CA ILE A 328 -13.92 -9.48 -10.95
C ILE A 328 -13.06 -10.40 -10.08
N PHE A 329 -12.74 -11.59 -10.55
CA PHE A 329 -11.95 -12.58 -9.81
C PHE A 329 -10.43 -12.43 -10.01
N GLU A 330 -9.97 -11.41 -10.72
CA GLU A 330 -8.56 -11.11 -10.88
C GLU A 330 -7.98 -10.54 -9.58
N ARG A 331 -6.71 -10.93 -9.32
CA ARG A 331 -5.89 -10.43 -8.21
C ARG A 331 -4.53 -10.03 -8.74
N PHE A 332 -3.95 -9.00 -8.18
CA PHE A 332 -2.57 -8.62 -8.47
C PHE A 332 -1.62 -9.31 -7.49
N ASP A 333 -0.53 -9.87 -7.99
CA ASP A 333 0.54 -10.42 -7.16
C ASP A 333 1.52 -9.32 -6.79
N HIS A 334 1.35 -8.72 -5.62
CA HIS A 334 2.18 -7.63 -5.13
C HIS A 334 3.67 -8.00 -4.94
N PHE A 335 4.00 -9.29 -4.82
CA PHE A 335 5.40 -9.73 -4.81
C PHE A 335 6.00 -9.81 -6.22
N CYS A 336 5.17 -9.82 -7.25
CA CYS A 336 5.55 -9.89 -8.66
C CYS A 336 6.48 -11.07 -9.02
N ASP A 337 6.44 -12.16 -8.23
CA ASP A 337 7.30 -13.35 -8.38
C ASP A 337 6.51 -14.65 -8.58
N ARG A 338 5.18 -14.59 -8.44
CA ARG A 338 4.22 -15.70 -8.56
C ARG A 338 4.36 -16.82 -7.53
N LYS A 339 5.35 -16.77 -6.62
CA LYS A 339 5.59 -17.85 -5.63
C LYS A 339 4.44 -17.99 -4.64
N HIS A 340 3.82 -16.88 -4.27
CA HIS A 340 2.75 -16.84 -3.27
C HIS A 340 1.36 -17.20 -3.80
N ILE A 341 1.16 -17.22 -5.13
CA ILE A 341 -0.15 -17.42 -5.76
C ILE A 341 -0.80 -18.74 -5.34
N LYS A 342 -0.03 -19.84 -5.32
CA LYS A 342 -0.56 -21.17 -4.92
C LYS A 342 -1.12 -21.14 -3.49
N HIS A 343 -0.37 -20.56 -2.57
CA HIS A 343 -0.77 -20.45 -1.17
C HIS A 343 -2.01 -19.55 -1.00
N GLN A 344 -2.05 -18.43 -1.69
CA GLN A 344 -3.21 -17.53 -1.69
C GLN A 344 -4.47 -18.20 -2.25
N ARG A 345 -4.34 -18.99 -3.34
CA ARG A 345 -5.45 -19.78 -3.90
C ARG A 345 -5.97 -20.84 -2.94
N ILE A 346 -5.09 -21.56 -2.24
CA ILE A 346 -5.49 -22.55 -1.24
C ILE A 346 -6.34 -21.89 -0.16
N TRP A 347 -5.90 -20.81 0.44
CA TRP A 347 -6.67 -20.12 1.48
C TRP A 347 -7.97 -19.52 0.97
N ALA A 348 -7.98 -18.94 -0.22
CA ALA A 348 -9.20 -18.45 -0.84
C ALA A 348 -10.21 -19.60 -1.11
N GLY A 349 -9.72 -20.76 -1.56
CA GLY A 349 -10.55 -21.95 -1.75
C GLY A 349 -11.12 -22.49 -0.44
N ILE A 350 -10.31 -22.54 0.63
CA ILE A 350 -10.79 -22.94 1.98
C ILE A 350 -11.89 -22.00 2.46
N LYS A 351 -11.72 -20.69 2.32
CA LYS A 351 -12.74 -19.71 2.68
C LYS A 351 -14.02 -19.92 1.88
N PHE A 352 -13.92 -19.96 0.57
CA PHE A 352 -15.08 -20.14 -0.30
C PHE A 352 -15.83 -21.45 0.00
N SER A 353 -15.12 -22.56 0.24
CA SER A 353 -15.72 -23.82 0.67
C SER A 353 -16.42 -23.69 2.03
N SER A 354 -15.84 -22.93 2.96
CA SER A 354 -16.47 -22.71 4.27
C SER A 354 -17.79 -21.94 4.17
N TYR A 355 -17.89 -20.98 3.24
CA TYR A 355 -19.17 -20.27 2.99
C TYR A 355 -20.28 -21.24 2.60
N ILE A 356 -19.96 -22.16 1.69
CA ILE A 356 -20.93 -23.17 1.23
C ILE A 356 -21.32 -24.13 2.37
N ILE A 357 -20.32 -24.69 3.07
CA ILE A 357 -20.56 -25.66 4.15
C ILE A 357 -21.40 -25.04 5.28
N ILE A 358 -21.03 -23.84 5.73
CA ILE A 358 -21.77 -23.17 6.82
C ILE A 358 -23.17 -22.78 6.37
N THR A 359 -23.34 -22.33 5.13
CA THR A 359 -24.67 -22.06 4.56
C THR A 359 -25.55 -23.33 4.60
N ILE A 360 -25.02 -24.48 4.21
CA ILE A 360 -25.74 -25.76 4.26
C ILE A 360 -26.10 -26.16 5.71
N ILE A 361 -25.17 -25.96 6.65
CA ILE A 361 -25.43 -26.26 8.07
C ILE A 361 -26.57 -25.39 8.62
N ILE A 362 -26.53 -24.08 8.35
CA ILE A 362 -27.56 -23.13 8.80
C ILE A 362 -28.90 -23.46 8.14
N TYR A 363 -28.90 -23.77 6.83
CA TYR A 363 -30.11 -24.19 6.11
C TYR A 363 -30.77 -25.41 6.77
N ASN A 364 -29.99 -26.48 7.01
CA ASN A 364 -30.51 -27.69 7.65
C ASN A 364 -31.01 -27.44 9.09
N PHE A 365 -30.37 -26.54 9.83
CA PHE A 365 -30.79 -26.19 11.20
C PHE A 365 -32.10 -25.40 11.22
N ILE A 366 -32.31 -24.50 10.28
CA ILE A 366 -33.52 -23.65 10.22
C ILE A 366 -34.71 -24.41 9.66
N LEU A 367 -34.51 -25.27 8.64
CA LEU A 367 -35.63 -25.94 7.95
C LEU A 367 -35.98 -27.35 8.52
N LYS A 368 -35.18 -27.88 9.46
CA LYS A 368 -35.57 -29.11 10.21
C LYS A 368 -36.45 -28.79 11.45
N LYS A 369 -36.72 -27.51 11.70
CA LYS A 369 -37.72 -27.06 12.68
C LYS A 369 -39.03 -26.71 11.97
#